data_a1190b6850ee0faa058117b99d4c9bac
#
_entry.id   a1190b6850ee0faa058117b99d4c9bac
#
_cell.length_a   1.000
_cell.length_b   1.000
_cell.length_c   1.000
_cell.angle_alpha   90.00
_cell.angle_beta   90.00
_cell.angle_gamma   90.00
#
_symmetry.space_group_name_H-M   'P 1'
#
loop_
_entity.id
_entity.type
_entity.pdbx_description
1 polymer ?
#
loop_
_entity_poly.entity_id
_entity_poly.type
_entity_poly.pdbx_seq_one_letter_code
_entity_poly.pdbx_strand_id
1 'polypeptide(L)'
;EEIEAITTAVLSFNANKVGEPLLAHLKDPEIYKKGHRLVKQYNCQGCHLIQNQGGQLVDVIGAPEYGPPNLNSEGRKANPDWLLSFFNNPGIIRPNLQVKMPSFHQIPDEDWDAIIAYFKHADNEKISYRSDLIVDSKSIDFKAGEKIHEMGQCNSCHFYGEEFPTGDAPTWAPNLALTKERLNPEWVKEWLYSPSAIMPGTKMPAPYIPDKTLLYTPGAANDW
;
A
#
# COMPACT_ATOMS: atom_id res chain seq x y z
N GLU A 1 -6.44 11.96 14.74
CA GLU A 1 -6.76 13.11 13.87
C GLU A 1 -5.60 13.43 12.91
N GLU A 2 -4.33 13.60 13.38
CA GLU A 2 -3.19 13.95 12.50
C GLU A 2 -2.88 12.86 11.48
N ILE A 3 -2.92 11.59 11.90
CA ILE A 3 -2.76 10.45 10.99
C ILE A 3 -3.92 10.38 9.99
N GLU A 4 -5.12 10.73 10.40
CA GLU A 4 -6.28 10.83 9.51
C GLU A 4 -6.09 11.96 8.49
N ALA A 5 -5.59 13.11 8.91
CA ALA A 5 -5.33 14.24 8.03
C ALA A 5 -4.29 13.89 6.94
N ILE A 6 -3.16 13.29 7.32
CA ILE A 6 -2.15 12.89 6.33
C ILE A 6 -2.65 11.75 5.43
N THR A 7 -3.43 10.81 5.98
CA THR A 7 -4.06 9.75 5.18
C THR A 7 -5.00 10.35 4.15
N THR A 8 -5.82 11.33 4.55
CA THR A 8 -6.73 12.06 3.67
C THR A 8 -5.97 12.77 2.55
N ALA A 9 -4.88 13.47 2.87
CA ALA A 9 -4.05 14.13 1.87
C ALA A 9 -3.44 13.12 0.87
N VAL A 10 -2.83 12.05 1.37
CA VAL A 10 -2.21 11.01 0.52
C VAL A 10 -3.24 10.34 -0.40
N LEU A 11 -4.44 10.06 0.09
CA LEU A 11 -5.51 9.45 -0.70
C LEU A 11 -6.11 10.42 -1.73
N SER A 12 -5.92 11.74 -1.57
CA SER A 12 -6.44 12.75 -2.50
C SER A 12 -5.67 12.86 -3.80
N PHE A 13 -4.45 12.34 -3.86
CA PHE A 13 -3.60 12.43 -5.05
C PHE A 13 -4.15 11.67 -6.27
N ASN A 14 -5.13 10.80 -6.07
CA ASN A 14 -5.86 10.17 -7.16
C ASN A 14 -7.37 10.51 -7.06
N ALA A 15 -7.89 11.16 -8.10
CA ALA A 15 -9.29 11.55 -8.18
C ALA A 15 -10.22 10.42 -8.67
N ASN A 16 -9.70 9.28 -9.10
CA ASN A 16 -10.51 8.20 -9.64
C ASN A 16 -11.37 7.56 -8.55
N LYS A 17 -12.62 7.27 -8.87
CA LYS A 17 -13.48 6.47 -8.00
C LYS A 17 -13.00 5.03 -8.02
N VAL A 18 -12.79 4.47 -6.84
CA VAL A 18 -12.58 3.03 -6.68
C VAL A 18 -13.95 2.35 -6.73
N GLY A 19 -14.08 1.29 -7.53
CA GLY A 19 -15.31 0.49 -7.61
C GLY A 19 -15.67 -0.18 -6.27
N GLU A 20 -16.90 -0.65 -6.13
CA GLU A 20 -17.26 -1.49 -5.00
C GLU A 20 -16.58 -2.85 -5.12
N PRO A 21 -15.88 -3.32 -4.08
CA PRO A 21 -15.15 -4.58 -4.15
C PRO A 21 -16.09 -5.79 -4.25
N LEU A 22 -15.73 -6.77 -5.05
CA LEU A 22 -16.41 -8.06 -5.21
C LEU A 22 -16.20 -8.97 -3.98
N LEU A 23 -16.65 -8.55 -2.80
CA LEU A 23 -16.26 -9.17 -1.53
C LEU A 23 -17.15 -10.31 -1.04
N ALA A 24 -18.33 -10.50 -1.63
CA ALA A 24 -19.33 -11.42 -1.07
C ALA A 24 -18.86 -12.89 -1.03
N HIS A 25 -18.13 -13.34 -2.03
CA HIS A 25 -17.65 -14.72 -2.13
C HIS A 25 -16.32 -14.98 -1.43
N LEU A 26 -15.58 -13.92 -1.02
CA LEU A 26 -14.29 -14.07 -0.36
C LEU A 26 -14.37 -14.61 1.09
N LYS A 27 -15.59 -14.79 1.61
CA LYS A 27 -15.83 -15.31 2.97
C LYS A 27 -15.95 -16.84 3.02
N ASP A 28 -15.99 -17.52 1.88
CA ASP A 28 -16.12 -18.98 1.82
C ASP A 28 -14.79 -19.65 2.25
N PRO A 29 -14.81 -20.51 3.30
CA PRO A 29 -13.63 -21.23 3.75
C PRO A 29 -12.97 -22.11 2.68
N GLU A 30 -13.74 -22.64 1.72
CA GLU A 30 -13.19 -23.47 0.65
C GLU A 30 -12.40 -22.63 -0.36
N ILE A 31 -12.85 -21.41 -0.65
CA ILE A 31 -12.11 -20.47 -1.49
C ILE A 31 -10.76 -20.11 -0.84
N TYR A 32 -10.74 -19.85 0.47
CA TYR A 32 -9.50 -19.64 1.20
C TYR A 32 -8.53 -20.81 1.08
N LYS A 33 -8.99 -22.05 1.29
CA LYS A 33 -8.16 -23.24 1.16
C LYS A 33 -7.63 -23.43 -0.27
N LYS A 34 -8.46 -23.12 -1.26
CA LYS A 34 -8.06 -23.11 -2.68
C LYS A 34 -6.93 -22.10 -2.87
N GLY A 35 -7.07 -20.87 -2.39
CA GLY A 35 -6.06 -19.82 -2.51
C GLY A 35 -4.73 -20.21 -1.86
N HIS A 36 -4.76 -20.81 -0.67
CA HIS A 36 -3.55 -21.32 -0.01
C HIS A 36 -2.81 -22.38 -0.86
N ARG A 37 -3.53 -23.29 -1.52
CA ARG A 37 -2.92 -24.25 -2.44
C ARG A 37 -2.32 -23.57 -3.66
N LEU A 38 -3.04 -22.60 -4.25
CA LEU A 38 -2.62 -21.87 -5.44
C LEU A 38 -1.35 -21.03 -5.20
N VAL A 39 -1.23 -20.36 -4.05
CA VAL A 39 -0.01 -19.63 -3.66
C VAL A 39 1.22 -20.55 -3.70
N LYS A 40 1.08 -21.81 -3.29
CA LYS A 40 2.15 -22.82 -3.37
C LYS A 40 2.34 -23.35 -4.78
N GLN A 41 1.26 -23.65 -5.48
CA GLN A 41 1.29 -24.19 -6.83
C GLN A 41 1.96 -23.23 -7.83
N TYR A 42 1.64 -21.95 -7.76
CA TYR A 42 2.23 -20.92 -8.60
C TYR A 42 3.56 -20.37 -8.05
N ASN A 43 4.06 -20.96 -6.95
CA ASN A 43 5.34 -20.60 -6.32
C ASN A 43 5.48 -19.11 -5.98
N CYS A 44 4.41 -18.47 -5.51
CA CYS A 44 4.46 -17.05 -5.12
C CYS A 44 5.50 -16.80 -4.01
N GLN A 45 5.71 -17.79 -3.13
CA GLN A 45 6.71 -17.77 -2.05
C GLN A 45 8.16 -17.84 -2.56
N GLY A 46 8.41 -18.26 -3.79
CA GLY A 46 9.76 -18.20 -4.38
C GLY A 46 10.29 -16.77 -4.48
N CYS A 47 9.38 -15.81 -4.71
CA CYS A 47 9.71 -14.39 -4.82
C CYS A 47 9.31 -13.58 -3.58
N HIS A 48 8.15 -13.88 -2.98
CA HIS A 48 7.56 -13.08 -1.91
C HIS A 48 7.64 -13.78 -0.55
N LEU A 49 7.90 -13.01 0.50
CA LEU A 49 7.67 -13.45 1.87
C LEU A 49 6.16 -13.42 2.13
N ILE A 50 5.56 -14.59 2.44
CA ILE A 50 4.12 -14.76 2.71
C ILE A 50 3.97 -15.60 3.97
N GLN A 51 3.30 -15.07 4.99
CA GLN A 51 3.18 -15.69 6.31
C GLN A 51 4.54 -16.12 6.88
N ASN A 52 5.53 -15.26 6.78
CA ASN A 52 6.92 -15.49 7.21
C ASN A 52 7.62 -16.69 6.53
N GLN A 53 7.14 -17.10 5.35
CA GLN A 53 7.73 -18.18 4.55
C GLN A 53 8.06 -17.69 3.15
N GLY A 54 9.16 -18.18 2.59
CA GLY A 54 9.60 -17.82 1.24
C GLY A 54 10.44 -16.56 1.17
N GLY A 55 10.42 -15.87 0.03
CA GLY A 55 11.15 -14.62 -0.19
C GLY A 55 12.63 -14.78 -0.53
N GLN A 56 13.10 -16.00 -0.89
CA GLN A 56 14.50 -16.27 -1.16
C GLN A 56 15.10 -15.42 -2.28
N LEU A 57 14.28 -14.89 -3.18
CA LEU A 57 14.75 -14.01 -4.24
C LEU A 57 15.41 -12.74 -3.69
N VAL A 58 14.93 -12.23 -2.55
CA VAL A 58 15.53 -11.07 -1.87
C VAL A 58 16.96 -11.36 -1.43
N ASP A 59 17.22 -12.57 -0.93
CA ASP A 59 18.56 -12.99 -0.51
C ASP A 59 19.53 -13.08 -1.71
N VAL A 60 19.01 -13.53 -2.88
CA VAL A 60 19.78 -13.61 -4.11
C VAL A 60 20.13 -12.22 -4.67
N ILE A 61 19.19 -11.29 -4.60
CA ILE A 61 19.39 -9.89 -5.03
C ILE A 61 20.40 -9.20 -4.10
N GLY A 62 20.43 -9.52 -2.82
CA GLY A 62 21.31 -8.93 -1.81
C GLY A 62 20.99 -7.48 -1.45
N ALA A 63 19.91 -6.95 -1.99
CA ALA A 63 19.43 -5.58 -1.76
C ALA A 63 17.89 -5.59 -1.61
N PRO A 64 17.39 -5.75 -0.38
CA PRO A 64 15.95 -5.92 -0.11
C PRO A 64 15.05 -4.82 -0.70
N GLU A 65 15.58 -3.61 -0.78
CA GLU A 65 14.88 -2.46 -1.37
C GLU A 65 14.55 -2.62 -2.86
N TYR A 66 15.29 -3.45 -3.58
CA TYR A 66 15.07 -3.75 -4.99
C TYR A 66 14.34 -5.08 -5.21
N GLY A 67 14.12 -5.83 -4.15
CA GLY A 67 13.44 -7.12 -4.19
C GLY A 67 11.91 -7.04 -4.23
N PRO A 68 11.25 -8.19 -4.43
CA PRO A 68 9.80 -8.31 -4.29
C PRO A 68 9.34 -7.90 -2.89
N PRO A 69 8.17 -7.23 -2.76
CA PRO A 69 7.67 -6.81 -1.47
C PRO A 69 7.30 -8.00 -0.58
N ASN A 70 7.46 -7.81 0.74
CA ASN A 70 6.87 -8.67 1.76
C ASN A 70 5.34 -8.54 1.70
N LEU A 71 4.62 -9.66 1.65
CA LEU A 71 3.16 -9.72 1.54
C LEU A 71 2.46 -10.17 2.84
N ASN A 72 3.14 -10.13 3.98
CA ASN A 72 2.56 -10.57 5.26
C ASN A 72 1.33 -9.77 5.71
N SER A 73 1.11 -8.57 5.18
CA SER A 73 -0.08 -7.75 5.49
C SER A 73 -0.89 -7.40 4.25
N GLU A 74 -0.70 -8.12 3.15
CA GLU A 74 -1.29 -7.75 1.86
C GLU A 74 -2.82 -7.81 1.87
N GLY A 75 -3.39 -8.76 2.61
CA GLY A 75 -4.83 -8.92 2.73
C GLY A 75 -5.53 -7.71 3.31
N ARG A 76 -4.96 -7.07 4.32
CA ARG A 76 -5.53 -5.86 4.93
C ARG A 76 -5.03 -4.56 4.30
N LYS A 77 -3.93 -4.63 3.55
CA LYS A 77 -3.30 -3.48 2.91
C LYS A 77 -3.96 -3.11 1.60
N ALA A 78 -4.17 -4.09 0.72
CA ALA A 78 -4.54 -3.83 -0.66
C ALA A 78 -6.05 -3.96 -0.92
N ASN A 79 -6.54 -3.11 -1.82
CA ASN A 79 -7.87 -3.22 -2.38
C ASN A 79 -7.96 -4.49 -3.24
N PRO A 80 -8.96 -5.37 -3.00
CA PRO A 80 -9.13 -6.60 -3.78
C PRO A 80 -9.29 -6.39 -5.28
N ASP A 81 -10.09 -5.41 -5.69
CA ASP A 81 -10.34 -5.13 -7.12
C ASP A 81 -9.07 -4.61 -7.80
N TRP A 82 -8.31 -3.79 -7.08
CA TRP A 82 -7.00 -3.35 -7.57
C TRP A 82 -6.04 -4.53 -7.68
N LEU A 83 -6.01 -5.45 -6.70
CA LEU A 83 -5.17 -6.64 -6.75
C LEU A 83 -5.50 -7.53 -7.96
N LEU A 84 -6.79 -7.77 -8.24
CA LEU A 84 -7.21 -8.55 -9.40
C LEU A 84 -6.73 -7.90 -10.70
N SER A 85 -6.92 -6.59 -10.85
CA SER A 85 -6.44 -5.85 -12.01
C SER A 85 -4.91 -5.90 -12.13
N PHE A 86 -4.19 -5.78 -11.00
CA PHE A 86 -2.74 -5.85 -10.96
C PHE A 86 -2.19 -7.22 -11.34
N PHE A 87 -2.81 -8.30 -10.88
CA PHE A 87 -2.38 -9.66 -11.23
C PHE A 87 -2.53 -9.95 -12.73
N ASN A 88 -3.59 -9.45 -13.34
CA ASN A 88 -3.80 -9.58 -14.79
C ASN A 88 -2.84 -8.72 -15.61
N ASN A 89 -2.47 -7.55 -15.09
CA ASN A 89 -1.55 -6.63 -15.76
C ASN A 89 -0.65 -5.90 -14.74
N PRO A 90 0.44 -6.53 -14.25
CA PRO A 90 1.30 -5.94 -13.24
C PRO A 90 1.93 -4.63 -13.71
N GLY A 91 1.45 -3.53 -13.13
CA GLY A 91 1.98 -2.18 -13.36
C GLY A 91 3.22 -1.87 -12.53
N ILE A 92 3.82 -0.72 -12.78
CA ILE A 92 5.01 -0.25 -12.06
C ILE A 92 4.57 0.53 -10.82
N ILE A 93 4.74 -0.06 -9.65
CA ILE A 93 4.46 0.59 -8.35
C ILE A 93 5.69 1.35 -7.84
N ARG A 94 6.86 0.75 -8.02
CA ARG A 94 8.16 1.31 -7.66
C ARG A 94 9.02 1.40 -8.91
N PRO A 95 9.14 2.58 -9.53
CA PRO A 95 9.82 2.74 -10.82
C PRO A 95 11.31 2.35 -10.82
N ASN A 96 11.94 2.40 -9.65
CA ASN A 96 13.34 2.04 -9.46
C ASN A 96 13.60 0.52 -9.37
N LEU A 97 12.55 -0.31 -9.34
CA LEU A 97 12.75 -1.76 -9.26
C LEU A 97 13.30 -2.33 -10.55
N GLN A 98 14.38 -3.10 -10.43
CA GLN A 98 14.94 -3.89 -11.53
C GLN A 98 14.14 -5.16 -11.77
N VAL A 99 13.70 -5.83 -10.69
CA VAL A 99 12.85 -7.02 -10.75
C VAL A 99 11.39 -6.59 -10.76
N LYS A 100 10.66 -7.03 -11.77
CA LYS A 100 9.21 -6.78 -11.91
C LYS A 100 8.47 -8.10 -11.78
N MET A 101 7.27 -8.04 -11.18
CA MET A 101 6.37 -9.19 -11.18
C MET A 101 6.02 -9.57 -12.61
N PRO A 102 6.19 -10.84 -13.02
CA PRO A 102 5.76 -11.28 -14.34
C PRO A 102 4.24 -11.27 -14.45
N SER A 103 3.72 -11.17 -15.67
CA SER A 103 2.30 -11.38 -15.94
C SER A 103 1.97 -12.87 -16.01
N PHE A 104 0.86 -13.26 -15.41
CA PHE A 104 0.40 -14.64 -15.33
C PHE A 104 -0.93 -14.82 -16.07
N HIS A 105 -0.96 -14.49 -17.34
CA HIS A 105 -2.18 -14.55 -18.18
C HIS A 105 -2.86 -15.91 -18.23
N GLN A 106 -2.15 -16.99 -17.86
CA GLN A 106 -2.69 -18.34 -17.81
C GLN A 106 -3.48 -18.64 -16.54
N ILE A 107 -3.43 -17.76 -15.52
CA ILE A 107 -4.18 -17.95 -14.27
C ILE A 107 -5.58 -17.35 -14.45
N PRO A 108 -6.65 -18.15 -14.30
CA PRO A 108 -8.01 -17.63 -14.40
C PRO A 108 -8.35 -16.67 -13.25
N ASP A 109 -9.26 -15.73 -13.48
CA ASP A 109 -9.70 -14.74 -12.49
C ASP A 109 -10.22 -15.40 -11.20
N GLU A 110 -10.92 -16.52 -11.30
CA GLU A 110 -11.40 -17.30 -10.15
C GLU A 110 -10.29 -17.89 -9.26
N ASP A 111 -9.10 -18.10 -9.82
CA ASP A 111 -7.92 -18.51 -9.05
C ASP A 111 -7.27 -17.29 -8.39
N TRP A 112 -7.25 -16.15 -9.06
CA TRP A 112 -6.84 -14.88 -8.44
C TRP A 112 -7.76 -14.48 -7.29
N ASP A 113 -9.08 -14.62 -7.45
CA ASP A 113 -10.05 -14.39 -6.37
C ASP A 113 -9.76 -15.27 -5.16
N ALA A 114 -9.42 -16.54 -5.39
CA ALA A 114 -9.08 -17.45 -4.30
C ALA A 114 -7.76 -17.06 -3.60
N ILE A 115 -6.77 -16.57 -4.35
CA ILE A 115 -5.52 -16.05 -3.79
C ILE A 115 -5.77 -14.79 -2.96
N ILE A 116 -6.61 -13.88 -3.45
CA ILE A 116 -7.01 -12.67 -2.71
C ILE A 116 -7.75 -13.05 -1.42
N ALA A 117 -8.68 -14.01 -1.49
CA ALA A 117 -9.39 -14.52 -0.32
C ALA A 117 -8.42 -15.13 0.71
N TYR A 118 -7.39 -15.84 0.26
CA TYR A 118 -6.34 -16.36 1.13
C TYR A 118 -5.62 -15.24 1.90
N PHE A 119 -5.18 -14.17 1.22
CA PHE A 119 -4.54 -13.05 1.88
C PHE A 119 -5.46 -12.36 2.88
N LYS A 120 -6.71 -12.10 2.49
CA LYS A 120 -7.71 -11.49 3.37
C LYS A 120 -7.94 -12.28 4.64
N HIS A 121 -8.06 -13.60 4.51
CA HIS A 121 -8.27 -14.48 5.67
C HIS A 121 -7.01 -14.61 6.53
N ALA A 122 -5.83 -14.71 5.91
CA ALA A 122 -4.56 -14.83 6.61
C ALA A 122 -4.29 -13.64 7.54
N ASP A 123 -4.73 -12.45 7.15
CA ASP A 123 -4.60 -11.22 7.93
C ASP A 123 -5.75 -11.02 8.94
N ASN A 124 -6.66 -11.98 9.05
CA ASN A 124 -7.81 -11.94 9.96
C ASN A 124 -8.72 -10.70 9.72
N GLU A 125 -8.77 -10.23 8.48
CA GLU A 125 -9.41 -8.96 8.13
C GLU A 125 -10.91 -9.12 8.00
N LYS A 126 -11.64 -8.38 8.80
CA LYS A 126 -13.03 -8.01 8.48
C LYS A 126 -12.94 -6.96 7.39
N ILE A 127 -13.18 -7.38 6.17
CA ILE A 127 -13.05 -6.52 5.01
C ILE A 127 -14.05 -5.37 5.11
N SER A 128 -13.58 -4.20 5.50
CA SER A 128 -14.27 -2.94 5.32
C SER A 128 -13.38 -2.04 4.47
N TYR A 129 -13.44 -2.24 3.17
CA TYR A 129 -12.89 -1.25 2.26
C TYR A 129 -13.86 -0.06 2.21
N ARG A 130 -13.35 1.12 2.49
CA ARG A 130 -14.14 2.34 2.42
C ARG A 130 -13.96 2.99 1.04
N SER A 131 -14.82 2.59 0.10
CA SER A 131 -14.91 3.24 -1.22
C SER A 131 -15.57 4.63 -1.14
N ASP A 132 -16.25 4.93 -0.03
CA ASP A 132 -17.02 6.15 0.23
C ASP A 132 -16.18 7.31 0.78
N LEU A 133 -14.86 7.15 0.89
CA LEU A 133 -13.98 8.20 1.39
C LEU A 133 -13.94 9.36 0.37
N ILE A 134 -14.73 10.38 0.65
CA ILE A 134 -14.72 11.63 -0.11
C ILE A 134 -13.68 12.55 0.52
N VAL A 135 -12.69 12.93 -0.27
CA VAL A 135 -11.69 13.91 0.17
C VAL A 135 -12.20 15.31 -0.15
N ASP A 136 -12.42 16.10 0.89
CA ASP A 136 -12.68 17.54 0.75
C ASP A 136 -11.35 18.30 0.88
N SER A 137 -10.81 18.75 -0.25
CA SER A 137 -9.56 19.54 -0.30
C SER A 137 -9.65 20.92 0.39
N LYS A 138 -10.84 21.35 0.79
CA LYS A 138 -11.05 22.58 1.55
C LYS A 138 -11.12 22.32 3.05
N SER A 139 -11.21 21.06 3.47
CA SER A 139 -11.29 20.71 4.89
C SER A 139 -10.01 21.12 5.63
N ILE A 140 -10.17 21.38 6.93
CA ILE A 140 -9.03 21.69 7.80
C ILE A 140 -8.09 20.50 7.91
N ASP A 141 -8.63 19.28 7.90
CA ASP A 141 -7.83 18.05 7.98
C ASP A 141 -6.99 17.84 6.72
N PHE A 142 -7.54 18.14 5.52
CA PHE A 142 -6.77 18.08 4.29
C PHE A 142 -5.57 19.04 4.35
N LYS A 143 -5.81 20.29 4.75
CA LYS A 143 -4.75 21.30 4.86
C LYS A 143 -3.69 20.96 5.91
N ALA A 144 -4.10 20.37 7.04
CA ALA A 144 -3.18 19.86 8.03
C ALA A 144 -2.33 18.71 7.48
N GLY A 145 -2.96 17.81 6.72
CA GLY A 145 -2.27 16.72 6.01
C GLY A 145 -1.26 17.20 4.99
N GLU A 146 -1.57 18.26 4.22
CA GLU A 146 -0.62 18.89 3.30
C GLU A 146 0.62 19.43 4.04
N LYS A 147 0.42 20.10 5.19
CA LYS A 147 1.54 20.58 6.02
C LYS A 147 2.40 19.43 6.54
N ILE A 148 1.80 18.37 7.09
CA ILE A 148 2.55 17.20 7.57
C ILE A 148 3.33 16.55 6.43
N HIS A 149 2.71 16.44 5.24
CA HIS A 149 3.33 15.90 4.05
C HIS A 149 4.58 16.72 3.63
N GLU A 150 4.48 18.04 3.65
CA GLU A 150 5.59 18.95 3.36
C GLU A 150 6.69 18.84 4.42
N MET A 151 6.33 18.92 5.70
CA MET A 151 7.27 18.82 6.84
C MET A 151 7.97 17.46 6.89
N GLY A 152 7.25 16.38 6.60
CA GLY A 152 7.78 15.02 6.54
C GLY A 152 8.64 14.76 5.30
N GLN A 153 8.73 15.73 4.38
CA GLN A 153 9.48 15.62 3.12
C GLN A 153 9.20 14.32 2.36
N CYS A 154 7.93 13.92 2.30
CA CYS A 154 7.51 12.65 1.69
C CYS A 154 7.96 12.55 0.22
N ASN A 155 8.03 13.70 -0.46
CA ASN A 155 8.53 13.80 -1.84
C ASN A 155 10.04 13.54 -1.98
N SER A 156 10.80 13.46 -0.91
CA SER A 156 12.21 13.06 -1.00
C SER A 156 12.37 11.59 -1.42
N CYS A 157 11.38 10.75 -1.09
CA CYS A 157 11.42 9.32 -1.38
C CYS A 157 10.32 8.85 -2.33
N HIS A 158 9.12 9.47 -2.27
CA HIS A 158 7.95 9.01 -3.01
C HIS A 158 7.79 9.73 -4.35
N PHE A 159 7.37 8.95 -5.36
CA PHE A 159 6.89 9.48 -6.64
C PHE A 159 5.46 10.01 -6.52
N TYR A 160 5.13 11.01 -7.34
CA TYR A 160 3.79 11.56 -7.52
C TYR A 160 3.43 11.54 -9.00
N GLY A 161 2.81 10.46 -9.46
CA GLY A 161 2.60 10.26 -10.89
C GLY A 161 3.92 10.15 -11.64
N GLU A 162 4.20 11.12 -12.50
CA GLU A 162 5.44 11.20 -13.27
C GLU A 162 6.54 12.02 -12.57
N GLU A 163 6.21 12.68 -11.44
CA GLU A 163 7.17 13.46 -10.69
C GLU A 163 8.11 12.55 -9.90
N PHE A 164 9.42 12.75 -10.11
CA PHE A 164 10.46 11.99 -9.44
C PHE A 164 10.69 12.51 -8.02
N PRO A 165 11.10 11.62 -7.10
CA PRO A 165 11.55 12.04 -5.76
C PRO A 165 12.76 12.98 -5.85
N THR A 166 12.85 13.88 -4.88
CA THR A 166 13.97 14.84 -4.80
C THR A 166 15.24 14.24 -4.18
N GLY A 167 15.13 13.09 -3.51
CA GLY A 167 16.27 12.36 -2.95
C GLY A 167 16.85 11.33 -3.90
N ASP A 168 17.89 10.64 -3.44
CA ASP A 168 18.66 9.68 -4.20
C ASP A 168 17.89 8.38 -4.52
N ALA A 169 18.14 7.79 -5.68
CA ALA A 169 17.47 6.59 -6.17
C ALA A 169 17.42 5.40 -5.18
N PRO A 170 18.44 5.11 -4.35
CA PRO A 170 18.37 4.05 -3.34
C PRO A 170 17.31 4.28 -2.25
N THR A 171 16.80 5.50 -2.09
CA THR A 171 15.76 5.84 -1.11
C THR A 171 14.36 5.85 -1.72
N TRP A 172 14.24 5.69 -3.03
CA TRP A 172 12.97 5.81 -3.74
C TRP A 172 11.96 4.75 -3.31
N ALA A 173 10.74 5.20 -3.19
CA ALA A 173 9.62 4.49 -2.59
C ALA A 173 8.42 4.41 -3.56
N PRO A 174 7.34 3.69 -3.21
CA PRO A 174 6.18 3.56 -4.09
C PRO A 174 5.58 4.88 -4.53
N ASN A 175 5.00 4.88 -5.75
CA ASN A 175 4.28 6.01 -6.29
C ASN A 175 2.96 6.25 -5.53
N LEU A 176 2.81 7.42 -4.92
CA LEU A 176 1.65 7.79 -4.11
C LEU A 176 0.40 8.09 -4.94
N ALA A 177 0.53 8.39 -6.24
CA ALA A 177 -0.61 8.54 -7.11
C ALA A 177 -1.50 7.28 -7.20
N LEU A 178 -0.93 6.10 -6.90
CA LEU A 178 -1.64 4.82 -6.88
C LEU A 178 -2.30 4.53 -5.53
N THR A 179 -2.10 5.34 -4.50
CA THR A 179 -2.45 5.00 -3.12
C THR A 179 -3.95 4.81 -2.93
N LYS A 180 -4.76 5.72 -3.46
CA LYS A 180 -6.22 5.71 -3.29
C LYS A 180 -6.87 4.44 -3.88
N GLU A 181 -6.43 4.01 -5.04
CA GLU A 181 -6.98 2.82 -5.69
C GLU A 181 -6.46 1.53 -5.05
N ARG A 182 -5.20 1.56 -4.62
CA ARG A 182 -4.46 0.38 -4.18
C ARG A 182 -4.64 0.04 -2.72
N LEU A 183 -4.66 1.03 -1.83
CA LEU A 183 -4.50 0.82 -0.41
C LEU A 183 -5.79 1.01 0.39
N ASN A 184 -5.95 0.17 1.41
CA ASN A 184 -6.99 0.35 2.41
C ASN A 184 -6.64 1.56 3.32
N PRO A 185 -7.51 2.56 3.46
CA PRO A 185 -7.26 3.75 4.29
C PRO A 185 -6.90 3.42 5.74
N GLU A 186 -7.54 2.41 6.34
CA GLU A 186 -7.25 2.02 7.72
C GLU A 186 -5.82 1.43 7.84
N TRP A 187 -5.38 0.66 6.85
CA TRP A 187 -4.00 0.18 6.82
C TRP A 187 -3.00 1.33 6.64
N VAL A 188 -3.33 2.35 5.84
CA VAL A 188 -2.46 3.53 5.66
C VAL A 188 -2.24 4.26 6.98
N LYS A 189 -3.28 4.37 7.83
CA LYS A 189 -3.15 4.95 9.18
C LYS A 189 -2.16 4.17 10.04
N GLU A 190 -2.32 2.85 10.10
CA GLU A 190 -1.40 1.98 10.85
C GLU A 190 0.03 2.06 10.32
N TRP A 191 0.16 2.06 8.99
CA TRP A 191 1.44 2.18 8.32
C TRP A 191 2.17 3.48 8.67
N LEU A 192 1.48 4.62 8.61
CA LEU A 192 2.05 5.91 8.95
C LEU A 192 2.39 6.01 10.44
N TYR A 193 1.66 5.32 11.30
CA TYR A 193 1.94 5.30 12.73
C TYR A 193 3.21 4.51 13.08
N SER A 194 3.40 3.34 12.50
CA SER A 194 4.53 2.46 12.80
C SER A 194 4.93 1.55 11.65
N PRO A 195 5.61 2.08 10.61
CA PRO A 195 5.97 1.30 9.41
C PRO A 195 6.80 0.05 9.74
N SER A 196 7.78 0.19 10.65
CA SER A 196 8.69 -0.89 11.03
C SER A 196 8.04 -2.02 11.83
N ALA A 197 6.93 -1.75 12.51
CA ALA A 197 6.16 -2.80 13.19
C ALA A 197 5.40 -3.68 12.19
N ILE A 198 4.93 -3.10 11.08
CA ILE A 198 4.22 -3.83 10.02
C ILE A 198 5.21 -4.54 9.09
N MET A 199 6.29 -3.86 8.74
CA MET A 199 7.31 -4.38 7.82
C MET A 199 8.70 -4.12 8.39
N PRO A 200 9.25 -5.05 9.17
CA PRO A 200 10.62 -4.95 9.68
C PRO A 200 11.63 -4.75 8.54
N GLY A 201 12.54 -3.81 8.72
CA GLY A 201 13.55 -3.48 7.69
C GLY A 201 13.09 -2.48 6.62
N THR A 202 11.86 -1.96 6.70
CA THR A 202 11.43 -0.86 5.82
C THR A 202 12.30 0.37 6.02
N LYS A 203 12.60 1.07 4.91
CA LYS A 203 13.31 2.36 4.95
C LYS A 203 12.38 3.54 5.26
N MET A 204 11.05 3.33 5.20
CA MET A 204 10.11 4.38 5.58
C MET A 204 10.20 4.64 7.09
N PRO A 205 10.57 5.84 7.52
CA PRO A 205 10.56 6.20 8.93
C PRO A 205 9.11 6.38 9.42
N ALA A 206 8.88 6.26 10.73
CA ALA A 206 7.68 6.81 11.31
C ALA A 206 7.73 8.33 11.18
N PRO A 207 6.77 8.98 10.52
CA PRO A 207 6.81 10.42 10.35
C PRO A 207 6.69 11.12 11.69
N TYR A 208 7.45 12.20 11.87
CA TYR A 208 7.24 13.10 13.00
C TYR A 208 5.90 13.81 12.80
N ILE A 209 5.01 13.66 13.75
CA ILE A 209 3.72 14.34 13.76
C ILE A 209 3.78 15.43 14.83
N PRO A 210 3.77 16.71 14.43
CA PRO A 210 3.85 17.82 15.37
C PRO A 210 2.59 17.93 16.23
N ASP A 211 2.66 18.72 17.27
CA ASP A 211 1.50 19.00 18.13
C ASP A 211 0.32 19.55 17.32
N LYS A 212 -0.89 19.12 17.67
CA LYS A 212 -2.14 19.53 17.01
C LYS A 212 -2.29 21.05 16.90
N THR A 213 -1.89 21.78 17.94
CA THR A 213 -2.00 23.23 17.97
C THR A 213 -1.20 23.89 16.86
N LEU A 214 -0.05 23.32 16.50
CA LEU A 214 0.78 23.81 15.40
C LEU A 214 0.16 23.56 14.04
N LEU A 215 -0.53 22.43 13.86
CA LEU A 215 -1.14 22.07 12.59
C LEU A 215 -2.39 22.88 12.26
N TYR A 216 -3.20 23.18 13.27
CA TYR A 216 -4.51 23.81 13.09
C TYR A 216 -4.55 25.30 13.42
N THR A 217 -3.45 25.90 13.88
CA THR A 217 -3.38 27.34 14.14
C THR A 217 -3.18 28.12 12.83
N PRO A 218 -4.00 29.13 12.53
CA PRO A 218 -3.77 30.00 11.39
C PRO A 218 -2.40 30.68 11.45
N GLY A 219 -1.61 30.58 10.39
CA GLY A 219 -0.30 31.23 10.31
C GLY A 219 0.90 30.36 10.77
N ALA A 220 0.68 29.22 11.39
CA ALA A 220 1.77 28.33 11.83
C ALA A 220 2.67 27.79 10.68
N ALA A 221 2.25 27.94 9.44
CA ALA A 221 3.01 27.48 8.26
C ALA A 221 4.26 28.33 7.96
N ASN A 222 4.43 29.49 8.60
CA ASN A 222 5.53 30.42 8.29
C ASN A 222 6.67 30.40 9.31
N ASP A 223 6.56 29.58 10.36
CA ASP A 223 7.53 29.57 11.48
C ASP A 223 8.42 28.31 11.49
N TRP A 224 8.62 27.67 10.32
CA TRP A 224 9.46 26.47 10.16
C TRP A 224 10.73 26.74 9.37
#